data_687c5b048a926012d9c9ade880ba79f4
#
_entry.id   687c5b048a926012d9c9ade880ba79f4
#
_cell.length_a   1.000
_cell.length_b   1.000
_cell.length_c   1.000
_cell.angle_alpha   90.00
_cell.angle_beta   90.00
_cell.angle_gamma   90.00
#
_symmetry.space_group_name_H-M   'P 1'
#
loop_
_entity.id
_entity.type
_entity.pdbx_description
1 polymer ?
#
loop_
_entity_poly.entity_id
_entity_poly.type
_entity_poly.pdbx_seq_one_letter_code
_entity_poly.pdbx_strand_id
1 'polypeptide(L)'
;MNTRKTFAFVALCCCALWANAQKLTSPDGNLVMDFSLNQKGAPVYELTFKNKPVIKPSTLGVELKREDPEKRIGFEWTERKDKERVDEKTNLMTGFKVRETHTSTFDETWRPVWGEESEIRNYYNELEVTLDQPENDRYIVIRFRLFNDGLGFRYEFPQQPNLNYFVIKEEHTQFAMTGDHTAFWIPGDYDTQEYDYTTSRLSEIREKMKTAVTENSSQFVFSPTGVQTALMMKTDDGLYINLHEAALMDYACMSLNLDDKNMIFESWLTPDAKGDKGYMQTPCNSPWRTVIVSDD
;
A
#
# COMPACT_ATOMS: atom_id res chain seq x y z
N MET A 1 38.70 -7.00 54.07
CA MET A 1 38.52 -5.74 53.35
C MET A 1 37.92 -6.13 51.98
N ASN A 2 36.58 -6.19 51.89
CA ASN A 2 35.83 -6.66 50.71
C ASN A 2 35.31 -5.44 49.96
N THR A 3 35.85 -5.18 48.78
CA THR A 3 35.36 -4.17 47.87
C THR A 3 34.32 -4.81 46.93
N ARG A 4 33.02 -4.51 47.13
CA ARG A 4 31.93 -4.81 46.21
C ARG A 4 31.99 -3.82 45.05
N LYS A 5 32.24 -4.32 43.86
CA LYS A 5 32.08 -3.58 42.61
C LYS A 5 30.59 -3.62 42.19
N THR A 6 29.92 -2.50 42.28
CA THR A 6 28.57 -2.31 41.78
C THR A 6 28.65 -2.05 40.27
N PHE A 7 28.13 -2.97 39.47
CA PHE A 7 27.93 -2.75 38.04
C PHE A 7 26.60 -2.01 37.85
N ALA A 8 26.66 -0.76 37.44
CA ALA A 8 25.47 -0.02 36.99
C ALA A 8 25.14 -0.43 35.55
N PHE A 9 24.02 -1.11 35.37
CA PHE A 9 23.44 -1.38 34.05
C PHE A 9 22.77 -0.08 33.58
N VAL A 10 23.37 0.63 32.63
CA VAL A 10 22.76 1.74 31.93
C VAL A 10 21.88 1.10 30.82
N ALA A 11 20.60 1.00 31.07
CA ALA A 11 19.62 0.67 30.04
C ALA A 11 19.52 1.87 29.07
N LEU A 12 20.18 1.76 27.93
CA LEU A 12 20.04 2.72 26.84
C LEU A 12 18.65 2.51 26.20
N CYS A 13 17.67 3.29 26.68
CA CYS A 13 16.34 3.35 26.09
C CYS A 13 16.49 4.07 24.75
N CYS A 14 16.58 3.34 23.63
CA CYS A 14 16.44 3.91 22.28
C CYS A 14 15.01 4.39 22.09
N CYS A 15 14.69 5.57 22.60
CA CYS A 15 13.53 6.34 22.13
C CYS A 15 13.86 6.80 20.72
N ALA A 16 13.43 6.04 19.71
CA ALA A 16 13.37 6.55 18.35
C ALA A 16 12.42 7.76 18.40
N LEU A 17 12.96 8.95 18.21
CA LEU A 17 12.19 10.18 18.06
C LEU A 17 11.43 10.09 16.74
N TRP A 18 10.18 9.63 16.81
CA TRP A 18 9.21 9.74 15.73
C TRP A 18 8.84 11.21 15.62
N ALA A 19 9.53 11.94 14.76
CA ALA A 19 9.19 13.33 14.48
C ALA A 19 7.85 13.37 13.75
N ASN A 20 6.83 13.95 14.38
CA ASN A 20 5.49 14.22 13.84
C ASN A 20 4.65 12.99 13.45
N ALA A 21 4.46 12.03 14.35
CA ALA A 21 3.43 11.01 14.19
C ALA A 21 2.02 11.67 14.18
N GLN A 22 1.22 11.36 13.16
CA GLN A 22 -0.17 11.79 13.03
C GLN A 22 -1.08 10.59 13.31
N LYS A 23 -2.08 10.80 14.15
CA LYS A 23 -3.04 9.76 14.54
C LYS A 23 -4.41 10.09 13.97
N LEU A 24 -5.04 9.10 13.33
CA LEU A 24 -6.42 9.15 12.88
C LEU A 24 -7.21 8.04 13.58
N THR A 25 -8.39 8.35 14.09
CA THR A 25 -9.26 7.39 14.77
C THR A 25 -10.58 7.30 14.01
N SER A 26 -11.16 6.10 13.90
CA SER A 26 -12.48 5.91 13.30
C SER A 26 -13.55 6.62 14.12
N PRO A 27 -14.73 6.92 13.54
CA PRO A 27 -15.81 7.60 14.25
C PRO A 27 -16.26 6.90 15.53
N ASP A 28 -16.22 5.56 15.56
CA ASP A 28 -16.56 4.73 16.74
C ASP A 28 -15.39 4.50 17.70
N GLY A 29 -14.17 4.93 17.34
CA GLY A 29 -12.96 4.79 18.14
C GLY A 29 -12.29 3.42 18.11
N ASN A 30 -12.79 2.45 17.33
CA ASN A 30 -12.27 1.09 17.31
C ASN A 30 -11.03 0.91 16.41
N LEU A 31 -10.98 1.64 15.28
CA LEU A 31 -9.82 1.66 14.40
C LEU A 31 -8.95 2.88 14.68
N VAL A 32 -7.66 2.67 14.72
CA VAL A 32 -6.65 3.72 14.85
C VAL A 32 -5.55 3.51 13.82
N MET A 33 -5.29 4.53 13.02
CA MET A 33 -4.19 4.58 12.08
C MET A 33 -3.18 5.60 12.56
N ASP A 34 -1.92 5.20 12.64
CA ASP A 34 -0.79 6.08 12.91
C ASP A 34 0.03 6.27 11.63
N PHE A 35 0.33 7.52 11.30
CA PHE A 35 1.16 7.91 10.15
C PHE A 35 2.42 8.62 10.61
N SER A 36 3.55 8.35 9.97
CA SER A 36 4.82 9.02 10.25
C SER A 36 5.75 9.00 9.04
N LEU A 37 6.85 9.73 9.10
CA LEU A 37 7.99 9.58 8.21
C LEU A 37 9.13 8.85 8.95
N ASN A 38 9.75 7.87 8.29
CA ASN A 38 10.94 7.23 8.83
C ASN A 38 12.20 8.12 8.64
N GLN A 39 13.36 7.65 9.10
CA GLN A 39 14.62 8.38 9.02
C GLN A 39 15.07 8.76 7.60
N LYS A 40 14.58 8.05 6.58
CA LYS A 40 14.85 8.35 5.17
C LYS A 40 13.81 9.28 4.56
N GLY A 41 12.84 9.74 5.34
CA GLY A 41 11.71 10.51 4.85
C GLY A 41 10.73 9.67 4.03
N ALA A 42 10.66 8.35 4.25
CA ALA A 42 9.63 7.51 3.64
C ALA A 42 8.36 7.56 4.48
N PRO A 43 7.17 7.70 3.84
CA PRO A 43 5.88 7.61 4.52
C PRO A 43 5.68 6.20 5.07
N VAL A 44 5.21 6.10 6.31
CA VAL A 44 4.92 4.85 7.01
C VAL A 44 3.57 4.97 7.69
N TYR A 45 2.75 3.92 7.60
CA TYR A 45 1.49 3.83 8.33
C TYR A 45 1.42 2.50 9.07
N GLU A 46 0.60 2.46 10.11
CA GLU A 46 0.20 1.25 10.82
C GLU A 46 -1.27 1.34 11.23
N LEU A 47 -1.91 0.18 11.43
CA LEU A 47 -3.34 0.09 11.74
C LEU A 47 -3.58 -0.85 12.90
N THR A 48 -4.40 -0.42 13.85
CA THR A 48 -4.90 -1.22 14.97
C THR A 48 -6.43 -1.24 14.99
N PHE A 49 -7.02 -2.35 15.44
CA PHE A 49 -8.46 -2.50 15.65
C PHE A 49 -8.72 -3.02 17.06
N LYS A 50 -9.51 -2.27 17.85
CA LYS A 50 -9.79 -2.59 19.26
C LYS A 50 -8.51 -2.91 20.05
N ASN A 51 -7.45 -2.11 19.85
CA ASN A 51 -6.10 -2.26 20.39
C ASN A 51 -5.32 -3.52 19.94
N LYS A 52 -5.82 -4.26 18.95
CA LYS A 52 -5.08 -5.35 18.31
C LYS A 52 -4.39 -4.83 17.05
N PRO A 53 -3.12 -5.14 16.81
CA PRO A 53 -2.46 -4.73 15.55
C PRO A 53 -3.06 -5.49 14.36
N VAL A 54 -3.31 -4.77 13.27
CA VAL A 54 -3.84 -5.29 11.99
C VAL A 54 -2.78 -5.18 10.90
N ILE A 55 -2.21 -4.00 10.73
CA ILE A 55 -1.09 -3.74 9.83
C ILE A 55 0.07 -3.20 10.68
N LYS A 56 1.22 -3.86 10.61
CA LYS A 56 2.48 -3.37 11.20
C LYS A 56 3.02 -2.21 10.37
N PRO A 57 4.03 -1.44 10.87
CA PRO A 57 4.62 -0.34 10.11
C PRO A 57 4.95 -0.74 8.68
N SER A 58 4.28 -0.08 7.73
CA SER A 58 4.29 -0.37 6.30
C SER A 58 4.61 0.89 5.52
N THR A 59 5.54 0.80 4.55
CA THR A 59 5.96 1.94 3.75
C THR A 59 5.00 2.18 2.59
N LEU A 60 4.92 3.46 2.19
CA LEU A 60 4.16 3.94 1.06
C LEU A 60 5.09 4.64 0.08
N GLY A 61 4.79 4.55 -1.21
CA GLY A 61 5.54 5.28 -2.23
C GLY A 61 5.28 4.81 -3.64
N VAL A 62 5.80 5.58 -4.58
CA VAL A 62 5.66 5.33 -6.01
C VAL A 62 7.00 5.52 -6.68
N GLU A 63 7.36 4.63 -7.59
CA GLU A 63 8.50 4.76 -8.48
C GLU A 63 8.00 5.22 -9.85
N LEU A 64 8.61 6.30 -10.36
CA LEU A 64 8.31 6.83 -11.68
C LEU A 64 9.26 6.22 -12.72
N LYS A 65 8.78 6.09 -13.94
CA LYS A 65 9.63 5.70 -15.07
C LYS A 65 10.61 6.83 -15.37
N ARG A 66 11.88 6.46 -15.57
CA ARG A 66 12.88 7.43 -16.03
C ARG A 66 12.59 7.84 -17.46
N GLU A 67 12.50 9.15 -17.72
CA GLU A 67 12.57 9.66 -19.08
C GLU A 67 14.01 9.51 -19.61
N ASP A 68 14.19 8.69 -20.64
CA ASP A 68 15.46 8.62 -21.37
C ASP A 68 15.42 9.59 -22.55
N PRO A 69 16.11 10.73 -22.47
CA PRO A 69 16.06 11.74 -23.53
C PRO A 69 16.68 11.26 -24.84
N GLU A 70 17.52 10.21 -24.82
CA GLU A 70 18.15 9.66 -26.00
C GLU A 70 17.26 8.68 -26.79
N LYS A 71 16.19 8.17 -26.18
CA LYS A 71 15.26 7.22 -26.84
C LYS A 71 14.16 7.86 -27.68
N ARG A 72 14.11 9.17 -27.81
CA ARG A 72 13.14 9.86 -28.67
C ARG A 72 13.42 9.71 -30.17
N ILE A 73 14.57 9.18 -30.56
CA ILE A 73 14.99 9.02 -31.97
C ILE A 73 15.56 7.62 -32.18
N GLY A 74 14.70 6.69 -32.64
CA GLY A 74 15.14 5.40 -33.19
C GLY A 74 14.55 4.16 -32.51
N PHE A 75 14.01 3.26 -33.33
CA PHE A 75 13.64 1.91 -32.96
C PHE A 75 14.92 1.07 -32.74
N GLU A 76 15.40 0.96 -31.52
CA GLU A 76 16.39 -0.06 -31.16
C GLU A 76 15.90 -0.88 -29.98
N TRP A 77 15.64 -2.16 -30.27
CA TRP A 77 15.42 -3.20 -29.28
C TRP A 77 16.77 -3.59 -28.66
N THR A 78 17.18 -2.92 -27.61
CA THR A 78 18.27 -3.39 -26.76
C THR A 78 17.73 -3.74 -25.39
N GLU A 79 17.72 -5.05 -25.10
CA GLU A 79 17.53 -5.54 -23.72
C GLU A 79 18.67 -5.01 -22.85
N ARG A 80 18.43 -3.94 -22.12
CA ARG A 80 19.32 -3.54 -21.03
C ARG A 80 18.98 -4.36 -19.80
N LYS A 81 19.80 -5.32 -19.48
CA LYS A 81 19.85 -6.04 -18.19
C LYS A 81 20.54 -5.24 -17.08
N ASP A 82 20.50 -3.94 -17.10
CA ASP A 82 21.01 -3.15 -15.99
C ASP A 82 19.90 -3.06 -14.93
N LYS A 83 20.21 -3.48 -13.71
CA LYS A 83 19.41 -3.14 -12.54
C LYS A 83 19.34 -1.63 -12.49
N GLU A 84 18.24 -1.07 -12.98
CA GLU A 84 18.03 0.37 -12.97
C GLU A 84 18.13 0.85 -11.52
N ARG A 85 19.15 1.66 -11.27
CA ARG A 85 19.24 2.39 -10.02
C ARG A 85 18.04 3.32 -9.96
N VAL A 86 17.24 3.23 -8.90
CA VAL A 86 16.20 4.23 -8.63
C VAL A 86 16.92 5.57 -8.49
N ASP A 87 16.70 6.43 -9.46
CA ASP A 87 17.26 7.77 -9.52
C ASP A 87 16.38 8.67 -8.63
N GLU A 88 16.96 9.70 -8.01
CA GLU A 88 16.24 10.63 -7.14
C GLU A 88 15.06 11.30 -7.85
N LYS A 89 15.14 11.52 -9.16
CA LYS A 89 14.05 12.09 -9.96
C LYS A 89 12.87 11.15 -10.16
N THR A 90 13.11 9.83 -10.11
CA THR A 90 12.06 8.81 -10.25
C THR A 90 11.49 8.37 -8.90
N ASN A 91 12.12 8.76 -7.81
CA ASN A 91 11.80 8.32 -6.47
C ASN A 91 10.73 9.21 -5.81
N LEU A 92 9.50 8.70 -5.70
CA LEU A 92 8.46 9.24 -4.82
C LEU A 92 8.23 8.32 -3.61
N MET A 93 9.30 7.77 -3.02
CA MET A 93 9.25 6.84 -1.88
C MET A 93 9.96 7.40 -0.65
N THR A 94 10.94 8.29 -0.83
CA THR A 94 11.81 8.80 0.25
C THR A 94 12.13 10.28 0.06
N GLY A 95 12.84 10.88 1.04
CA GLY A 95 13.25 12.29 0.98
C GLY A 95 12.12 13.27 1.29
N PHE A 96 10.98 12.79 1.78
CA PHE A 96 9.85 13.62 2.11
C PHE A 96 10.00 14.33 3.47
N LYS A 97 9.36 15.50 3.54
CA LYS A 97 9.08 16.23 4.76
C LYS A 97 7.59 16.56 4.80
N VAL A 98 6.99 16.47 5.98
CA VAL A 98 5.60 16.92 6.13
C VAL A 98 5.55 18.42 5.96
N ARG A 99 4.78 18.90 4.96
CA ARG A 99 4.49 20.32 4.73
C ARG A 99 3.36 20.77 5.65
N GLU A 100 2.24 20.05 5.58
CA GLU A 100 1.04 20.33 6.37
C GLU A 100 0.18 19.08 6.51
N THR A 101 -0.71 19.11 7.48
CA THR A 101 -1.71 18.07 7.70
C THR A 101 -3.06 18.71 7.95
N HIS A 102 -4.12 18.10 7.43
CA HIS A 102 -5.49 18.52 7.65
C HIS A 102 -6.34 17.33 8.09
N THR A 103 -7.18 17.53 9.10
CA THR A 103 -8.13 16.52 9.54
C THR A 103 -9.56 17.03 9.39
N SER A 104 -10.45 16.15 8.97
CA SER A 104 -11.88 16.45 8.83
C SER A 104 -12.72 15.22 9.17
N THR A 105 -14.01 15.45 9.32
CA THR A 105 -15.03 14.40 9.47
C THR A 105 -16.08 14.61 8.39
N PHE A 106 -16.49 13.51 7.75
CA PHE A 106 -17.56 13.52 6.76
C PHE A 106 -18.67 12.56 7.20
N ASP A 107 -19.91 12.97 7.09
CA ASP A 107 -21.09 12.19 7.45
C ASP A 107 -22.24 12.54 6.52
N GLU A 108 -22.57 11.61 5.64
CA GLU A 108 -23.65 11.75 4.67
C GLU A 108 -24.38 10.40 4.51
N THR A 109 -25.69 10.44 4.40
CA THR A 109 -26.48 9.26 4.00
C THR A 109 -27.07 9.50 2.62
N TRP A 110 -26.85 8.57 1.72
CA TRP A 110 -27.39 8.61 0.36
C TRP A 110 -28.20 7.36 0.06
N ARG A 111 -29.08 7.48 -0.94
CA ARG A 111 -29.94 6.38 -1.39
C ARG A 111 -29.49 5.90 -2.75
N PRO A 112 -29.00 4.64 -2.87
CA PRO A 112 -28.67 4.08 -4.15
C PRO A 112 -29.94 3.91 -5.01
N VAL A 113 -29.75 3.98 -6.32
CA VAL A 113 -30.88 3.78 -7.28
C VAL A 113 -31.40 2.34 -7.18
N TRP A 114 -30.52 1.40 -6.88
CA TRP A 114 -30.82 -0.02 -6.72
C TRP A 114 -29.69 -0.65 -5.88
N GLY A 115 -29.91 -1.84 -5.31
CA GLY A 115 -28.97 -2.53 -4.43
C GLY A 115 -29.70 -3.22 -3.29
N GLU A 116 -28.95 -3.86 -2.43
CA GLU A 116 -29.46 -4.59 -1.25
C GLU A 116 -29.85 -3.63 -0.13
N GLU A 117 -29.11 -2.53 0.00
CA GLU A 117 -29.34 -1.51 1.01
C GLU A 117 -30.13 -0.33 0.43
N SER A 118 -31.16 0.12 1.17
CA SER A 118 -31.97 1.27 0.78
C SER A 118 -31.32 2.61 1.11
N GLU A 119 -30.40 2.63 2.07
CA GLU A 119 -29.64 3.80 2.52
C GLU A 119 -28.23 3.38 2.87
N ILE A 120 -27.25 4.14 2.41
CA ILE A 120 -25.83 3.93 2.70
C ILE A 120 -25.29 5.16 3.41
N ARG A 121 -24.80 4.99 4.62
CA ARG A 121 -24.12 6.04 5.37
C ARG A 121 -22.64 6.05 5.03
N ASN A 122 -22.16 7.16 4.50
CA ASN A 122 -20.75 7.44 4.24
C ASN A 122 -20.20 8.30 5.40
N TYR A 123 -19.65 7.63 6.41
CA TYR A 123 -19.21 8.28 7.66
C TYR A 123 -17.76 7.88 7.98
N TYR A 124 -16.86 8.86 7.93
CA TYR A 124 -15.44 8.65 8.20
C TYR A 124 -14.78 9.88 8.80
N ASN A 125 -13.65 9.65 9.46
CA ASN A 125 -12.66 10.68 9.74
C ASN A 125 -11.56 10.63 8.67
N GLU A 126 -11.07 11.80 8.26
CA GLU A 126 -10.08 11.94 7.19
C GLU A 126 -8.82 12.63 7.72
N LEU A 127 -7.66 12.15 7.27
CA LEU A 127 -6.37 12.80 7.41
C LEU A 127 -5.78 13.02 6.01
N GLU A 128 -5.50 14.25 5.69
CA GLU A 128 -4.72 14.65 4.52
C GLU A 128 -3.32 15.04 4.96
N VAL A 129 -2.30 14.45 4.31
CA VAL A 129 -0.89 14.74 4.58
C VAL A 129 -0.24 15.22 3.30
N THR A 130 0.16 16.48 3.26
CA THR A 130 0.97 17.03 2.17
C THR A 130 2.44 16.81 2.47
N LEU A 131 3.13 16.15 1.54
CA LEU A 131 4.52 15.73 1.65
C LEU A 131 5.37 16.44 0.60
N ASP A 132 6.27 17.30 1.06
CA ASP A 132 7.29 17.93 0.22
C ASP A 132 8.48 17.02 -0.02
N GLN A 133 8.97 17.00 -1.25
CA GLN A 133 10.27 16.45 -1.62
C GLN A 133 11.19 17.59 -2.10
N PRO A 134 11.91 18.25 -1.17
CA PRO A 134 12.62 19.50 -1.46
C PRO A 134 13.70 19.39 -2.54
N GLU A 135 14.39 18.23 -2.60
CA GLU A 135 15.48 18.01 -3.57
C GLU A 135 14.99 18.03 -5.02
N ASN A 136 13.72 17.72 -5.25
CA ASN A 136 13.10 17.70 -6.57
C ASN A 136 12.07 18.82 -6.76
N ASP A 137 11.91 19.71 -5.77
CA ASP A 137 10.94 20.81 -5.76
C ASP A 137 9.55 20.36 -6.20
N ARG A 138 9.04 19.31 -5.55
CA ARG A 138 7.73 18.73 -5.83
C ARG A 138 7.09 18.20 -4.54
N TYR A 139 5.79 17.94 -4.62
CA TYR A 139 5.03 17.43 -3.48
C TYR A 139 3.94 16.46 -3.93
N ILE A 140 3.52 15.60 -3.00
CA ILE A 140 2.37 14.73 -3.14
C ILE A 140 1.47 14.87 -1.92
N VAL A 141 0.24 14.40 -2.04
CA VAL A 141 -0.68 14.28 -0.91
C VAL A 141 -1.00 12.80 -0.70
N ILE A 142 -0.99 12.34 0.54
CA ILE A 142 -1.56 11.05 0.91
C ILE A 142 -2.80 11.35 1.73
N ARG A 143 -3.94 10.83 1.25
CA ARG A 143 -5.25 10.99 1.89
C ARG A 143 -5.67 9.68 2.52
N PHE A 144 -5.99 9.70 3.80
CA PHE A 144 -6.49 8.57 4.57
C PHE A 144 -7.92 8.83 5.00
N ARG A 145 -8.81 7.84 4.83
CA ARG A 145 -10.17 7.82 5.36
C ARG A 145 -10.33 6.62 6.25
N LEU A 146 -10.72 6.85 7.48
CA LEU A 146 -10.93 5.81 8.47
C LEU A 146 -12.40 5.73 8.82
N PHE A 147 -13.01 4.63 8.36
CA PHE A 147 -14.37 4.22 8.61
C PHE A 147 -14.42 3.35 9.86
N ASN A 148 -15.63 2.95 10.31
CA ASN A 148 -15.75 2.04 11.46
C ASN A 148 -15.32 0.61 11.15
N ASP A 149 -15.31 0.24 9.88
CA ASP A 149 -15.00 -1.10 9.34
C ASP A 149 -13.72 -1.17 8.51
N GLY A 150 -13.01 -0.05 8.32
CA GLY A 150 -11.80 -0.10 7.51
C GLY A 150 -11.11 1.22 7.24
N LEU A 151 -9.95 1.10 6.63
CA LEU A 151 -9.09 2.18 6.17
C LEU A 151 -9.09 2.21 4.64
N GLY A 152 -9.29 3.38 4.05
CA GLY A 152 -8.96 3.67 2.66
C GLY A 152 -7.88 4.73 2.59
N PHE A 153 -6.91 4.59 1.68
CA PHE A 153 -5.94 5.64 1.39
C PHE A 153 -5.57 5.68 -0.09
N ARG A 154 -5.11 6.84 -0.55
CA ARG A 154 -4.67 7.03 -1.92
C ARG A 154 -3.59 8.08 -2.02
N TYR A 155 -2.84 8.04 -3.11
CA TYR A 155 -1.91 9.09 -3.52
C TYR A 155 -2.66 10.11 -4.37
N GLU A 156 -2.43 11.40 -4.09
CA GLU A 156 -2.91 12.50 -4.91
C GLU A 156 -1.70 13.29 -5.42
N PHE A 157 -1.74 13.63 -6.68
CA PHE A 157 -0.68 14.36 -7.38
C PHE A 157 -1.25 15.70 -7.84
N PRO A 158 -1.14 16.76 -7.02
CA PRO A 158 -1.63 18.08 -7.37
C PRO A 158 -0.87 18.69 -8.55
N GLN A 159 -1.52 19.61 -9.25
CA GLN A 159 -0.88 20.32 -10.37
C GLN A 159 0.33 21.12 -9.89
N GLN A 160 1.48 20.89 -10.50
CA GLN A 160 2.75 21.52 -10.15
C GLN A 160 3.75 21.43 -11.32
N PRO A 161 4.74 22.35 -11.41
CA PRO A 161 5.66 22.40 -12.56
C PRO A 161 6.54 21.14 -12.70
N ASN A 162 7.07 20.63 -11.57
CA ASN A 162 8.07 19.55 -11.58
C ASN A 162 7.48 18.14 -11.48
N LEU A 163 6.15 18.03 -11.53
CA LEU A 163 5.41 16.76 -11.63
C LEU A 163 4.11 17.02 -12.39
N ASN A 164 4.20 17.25 -13.69
CA ASN A 164 3.04 17.57 -14.52
C ASN A 164 2.58 16.37 -15.35
N TYR A 165 3.51 15.70 -16.04
CA TYR A 165 3.25 14.51 -16.83
C TYR A 165 4.30 13.45 -16.46
N PHE A 166 3.85 12.26 -16.07
CA PHE A 166 4.75 11.20 -15.63
C PHE A 166 4.16 9.81 -15.85
N VAL A 167 5.03 8.81 -15.84
CA VAL A 167 4.63 7.41 -15.98
C VAL A 167 4.95 6.69 -14.67
N ILE A 168 3.98 5.96 -14.15
CA ILE A 168 4.18 5.06 -13.01
C ILE A 168 4.94 3.82 -13.49
N LYS A 169 6.08 3.53 -12.89
CA LYS A 169 6.83 2.30 -13.08
C LYS A 169 6.37 1.22 -12.11
N GLU A 170 6.33 1.54 -10.81
CA GLU A 170 5.83 0.67 -9.75
C GLU A 170 5.20 1.50 -8.63
N GLU A 171 4.26 0.89 -7.94
CA GLU A 171 3.74 1.37 -6.68
C GLU A 171 4.25 0.44 -5.55
N HIS A 172 4.90 1.02 -4.55
CA HIS A 172 5.51 0.30 -3.43
C HIS A 172 4.67 0.45 -2.15
N THR A 173 3.37 0.22 -2.28
CA THR A 173 2.46 0.21 -1.14
C THR A 173 2.57 -1.11 -0.41
N GLN A 174 2.96 -1.08 0.85
CA GLN A 174 3.13 -2.26 1.68
C GLN A 174 1.96 -2.47 2.64
N PHE A 175 1.71 -3.77 2.95
CA PHE A 175 0.78 -4.24 3.96
C PHE A 175 1.50 -5.32 4.77
N ALA A 176 2.18 -4.92 5.85
CA ALA A 176 2.95 -5.82 6.71
C ALA A 176 2.02 -6.51 7.70
N MET A 177 1.78 -7.80 7.47
CA MET A 177 0.86 -8.59 8.27
C MET A 177 1.43 -8.91 9.66
N THR A 178 0.56 -9.09 10.63
CA THR A 178 0.93 -9.33 12.02
C THR A 178 1.39 -10.76 12.30
N GLY A 179 1.09 -11.69 11.38
CA GLY A 179 1.46 -13.09 11.52
C GLY A 179 1.22 -13.88 10.23
N ASP A 180 1.41 -15.19 10.34
CA ASP A 180 1.15 -16.15 9.27
C ASP A 180 -0.35 -16.52 9.27
N HIS A 181 -1.17 -15.62 8.71
CA HIS A 181 -2.63 -15.73 8.71
C HIS A 181 -3.13 -16.81 7.76
N THR A 182 -4.33 -17.32 8.00
CA THR A 182 -5.06 -18.10 7.00
C THR A 182 -5.58 -17.16 5.92
N ALA A 183 -5.24 -17.41 4.66
CA ALA A 183 -5.67 -16.63 3.51
C ALA A 183 -6.58 -17.45 2.59
N PHE A 184 -7.53 -16.75 1.96
CA PHE A 184 -8.41 -17.25 0.90
C PHE A 184 -8.03 -16.50 -0.37
N TRP A 185 -7.33 -17.17 -1.28
CA TRP A 185 -6.64 -16.50 -2.38
C TRP A 185 -6.73 -17.25 -3.69
N ILE A 186 -6.53 -16.52 -4.78
CA ILE A 186 -6.30 -17.06 -6.13
C ILE A 186 -4.95 -16.58 -6.65
N PRO A 187 -4.31 -17.33 -7.58
CA PRO A 187 -3.04 -16.93 -8.21
C PRO A 187 -3.09 -15.52 -8.78
N GLY A 188 -2.00 -14.77 -8.58
CA GLY A 188 -1.82 -13.46 -9.18
C GLY A 188 -1.53 -13.59 -10.67
N ASP A 189 -2.53 -13.27 -11.50
CA ASP A 189 -2.48 -13.38 -12.95
C ASP A 189 -2.94 -12.08 -13.60
N TYR A 190 -2.30 -11.69 -14.72
CA TYR A 190 -2.64 -10.45 -15.40
C TYR A 190 -3.88 -10.58 -16.33
N ASP A 191 -4.18 -11.79 -16.79
CA ASP A 191 -5.14 -12.01 -17.86
C ASP A 191 -6.46 -12.65 -17.38
N THR A 192 -6.45 -13.35 -16.23
CA THR A 192 -7.65 -14.06 -15.73
C THR A 192 -7.83 -13.98 -14.22
N GLN A 193 -9.07 -14.07 -13.77
CA GLN A 193 -9.50 -14.21 -12.37
C GLN A 193 -10.29 -15.52 -12.15
N GLU A 194 -10.20 -16.46 -13.08
CA GLU A 194 -11.06 -17.67 -13.12
C GLU A 194 -10.44 -18.88 -12.43
N TYR A 195 -9.49 -18.67 -11.52
CA TYR A 195 -8.93 -19.73 -10.68
C TYR A 195 -9.85 -20.06 -9.50
N ASP A 196 -9.85 -21.31 -9.08
CA ASP A 196 -10.49 -21.72 -7.82
C ASP A 196 -9.76 -21.12 -6.61
N TYR A 197 -10.55 -20.72 -5.59
CA TYR A 197 -9.98 -20.23 -4.35
C TYR A 197 -9.20 -21.31 -3.60
N THR A 198 -7.99 -20.99 -3.23
CA THR A 198 -7.12 -21.78 -2.38
C THR A 198 -7.14 -21.24 -0.96
N THR A 199 -7.30 -22.12 0.03
CA THR A 199 -7.16 -21.77 1.45
C THR A 199 -5.84 -22.29 1.99
N SER A 200 -5.02 -21.40 2.56
CA SER A 200 -3.74 -21.79 3.15
C SER A 200 -3.23 -20.76 4.15
N ARG A 201 -2.15 -21.08 4.88
CA ARG A 201 -1.34 -20.08 5.56
C ARG A 201 -0.60 -19.23 4.52
N LEU A 202 -0.24 -18.00 4.88
CA LEU A 202 0.54 -17.12 4.03
C LEU A 202 1.89 -17.76 3.65
N SER A 203 2.56 -18.41 4.59
CA SER A 203 3.83 -19.13 4.38
C SER A 203 3.73 -20.30 3.38
N GLU A 204 2.54 -20.82 3.14
CA GLU A 204 2.28 -21.96 2.26
C GLU A 204 1.96 -21.52 0.81
N ILE A 205 1.71 -20.24 0.55
CA ILE A 205 1.28 -19.75 -0.77
C ILE A 205 2.25 -20.20 -1.86
N ARG A 206 3.55 -20.03 -1.66
CA ARG A 206 4.59 -20.42 -2.64
C ARG A 206 4.51 -21.89 -3.05
N GLU A 207 4.29 -22.78 -2.09
CA GLU A 207 4.21 -24.20 -2.38
C GLU A 207 2.87 -24.57 -3.03
N LYS A 208 1.80 -24.00 -2.52
CA LYS A 208 0.45 -24.26 -3.03
C LYS A 208 0.18 -23.62 -4.40
N MET A 209 0.91 -22.58 -4.77
CA MET A 209 0.84 -21.96 -6.09
C MET A 209 0.99 -22.99 -7.22
N LYS A 210 1.84 -24.02 -7.03
CA LYS A 210 2.08 -25.08 -8.00
C LYS A 210 0.84 -25.87 -8.39
N THR A 211 -0.13 -25.96 -7.50
CA THR A 211 -1.39 -26.69 -7.71
C THR A 211 -2.59 -25.77 -7.84
N ALA A 212 -2.48 -24.52 -7.40
CA ALA A 212 -3.53 -23.51 -7.52
C ALA A 212 -3.65 -22.96 -8.97
N VAL A 213 -2.54 -22.97 -9.72
CA VAL A 213 -2.55 -22.61 -11.15
C VAL A 213 -3.14 -23.80 -11.93
N THR A 214 -4.41 -23.67 -12.29
CA THR A 214 -5.14 -24.66 -13.10
C THR A 214 -5.20 -24.24 -14.56
N GLU A 215 -5.68 -25.11 -15.45
CA GLU A 215 -5.84 -24.79 -16.86
C GLU A 215 -6.89 -23.70 -17.08
N ASN A 216 -6.48 -22.63 -17.72
CA ASN A 216 -7.31 -21.51 -18.17
C ASN A 216 -6.95 -21.16 -19.62
N SER A 217 -7.82 -20.40 -20.28
CA SER A 217 -7.61 -19.95 -21.66
C SER A 217 -6.36 -19.06 -21.82
N SER A 218 -6.00 -18.35 -20.78
CA SER A 218 -4.79 -17.53 -20.66
C SER A 218 -4.22 -17.69 -19.26
N GLN A 219 -2.90 -17.81 -19.13
CA GLN A 219 -2.20 -17.97 -17.87
C GLN A 219 -0.96 -17.08 -17.89
N PHE A 220 -1.01 -16.02 -17.09
CA PHE A 220 0.11 -15.09 -16.94
C PHE A 220 0.38 -14.80 -15.46
N VAL A 221 0.71 -15.87 -14.71
CA VAL A 221 1.06 -15.77 -13.29
C VAL A 221 2.38 -15.04 -13.14
N PHE A 222 2.37 -13.90 -12.48
CA PHE A 222 3.52 -13.01 -12.42
C PHE A 222 4.55 -13.36 -11.33
N SER A 223 4.16 -14.11 -10.30
CA SER A 223 5.02 -14.44 -9.15
C SER A 223 4.58 -15.72 -8.46
N PRO A 224 5.51 -16.51 -7.90
CA PRO A 224 5.17 -17.70 -7.11
C PRO A 224 4.51 -17.37 -5.76
N THR A 225 4.46 -16.10 -5.37
CA THR A 225 3.79 -15.61 -4.16
C THR A 225 2.81 -14.48 -4.46
N GLY A 226 2.51 -14.29 -5.75
CA GLY A 226 1.54 -13.30 -6.22
C GLY A 226 0.11 -13.79 -6.01
N VAL A 227 -0.74 -12.93 -5.48
CA VAL A 227 -2.16 -13.19 -5.27
C VAL A 227 -2.99 -12.01 -5.77
N GLN A 228 -4.22 -12.28 -6.20
CA GLN A 228 -5.13 -11.22 -6.62
C GLN A 228 -5.83 -10.57 -5.43
N THR A 229 -6.30 -9.36 -5.63
CA THR A 229 -7.30 -8.71 -4.79
C THR A 229 -8.71 -9.07 -5.30
N ALA A 230 -9.74 -9.16 -4.47
CA ALA A 230 -9.77 -8.92 -3.04
C ALA A 230 -9.15 -10.11 -2.28
N LEU A 231 -8.18 -9.84 -1.43
CA LEU A 231 -7.57 -10.88 -0.61
C LEU A 231 -8.19 -10.89 0.78
N MET A 232 -8.87 -11.99 1.13
CA MET A 232 -9.43 -12.20 2.45
C MET A 232 -8.48 -13.04 3.31
N MET A 233 -8.28 -12.62 4.55
CA MET A 233 -7.48 -13.33 5.55
C MET A 233 -8.22 -13.46 6.87
N LYS A 234 -7.88 -14.49 7.63
CA LYS A 234 -8.34 -14.70 9.01
C LYS A 234 -7.12 -14.88 9.92
N THR A 235 -7.06 -14.08 10.98
CA THR A 235 -6.03 -14.17 12.01
C THR A 235 -6.35 -15.28 13.01
N ASP A 236 -5.34 -15.79 13.72
CA ASP A 236 -5.56 -16.83 14.74
C ASP A 236 -6.36 -16.33 15.96
N ASP A 237 -6.38 -15.03 16.20
CA ASP A 237 -7.15 -14.39 17.27
C ASP A 237 -8.53 -13.85 16.81
N GLY A 238 -8.96 -14.27 15.61
CA GLY A 238 -10.34 -14.16 15.12
C GLY A 238 -10.67 -12.91 14.32
N LEU A 239 -9.69 -12.08 13.93
CA LEU A 239 -9.96 -10.97 13.00
C LEU A 239 -10.05 -11.46 11.56
N TYR A 240 -10.95 -10.88 10.80
CA TYR A 240 -11.00 -10.96 9.36
C TYR A 240 -10.42 -9.68 8.77
N ILE A 241 -9.53 -9.82 7.78
CA ILE A 241 -8.85 -8.71 7.12
C ILE A 241 -9.03 -8.88 5.61
N ASN A 242 -9.50 -7.83 4.93
CA ASN A 242 -9.60 -7.83 3.48
C ASN A 242 -8.72 -6.71 2.92
N LEU A 243 -7.85 -7.05 1.95
CA LEU A 243 -7.05 -6.10 1.19
C LEU A 243 -7.62 -5.99 -0.22
N HIS A 244 -7.96 -4.76 -0.64
CA HIS A 244 -8.54 -4.50 -1.95
C HIS A 244 -8.23 -3.08 -2.43
N GLU A 245 -8.84 -2.71 -3.55
CA GLU A 245 -8.82 -1.37 -4.11
C GLU A 245 -10.24 -0.91 -4.45
N ALA A 246 -10.43 0.40 -4.55
CA ALA A 246 -11.70 0.99 -4.95
C ALA A 246 -11.49 2.20 -5.87
N ALA A 247 -12.50 2.50 -6.69
CA ALA A 247 -12.45 3.57 -7.69
C ALA A 247 -11.25 3.43 -8.64
N LEU A 248 -11.07 2.25 -9.22
CA LEU A 248 -10.06 1.99 -10.24
C LEU A 248 -10.43 2.76 -11.53
N MET A 249 -9.80 3.92 -11.69
CA MET A 249 -10.00 4.81 -12.83
C MET A 249 -8.65 5.34 -13.29
N ASP A 250 -8.36 5.26 -14.58
CA ASP A 250 -7.14 5.78 -15.22
C ASP A 250 -5.83 5.34 -14.56
N TYR A 251 -5.81 4.11 -14.02
CA TYR A 251 -4.69 3.52 -13.30
C TYR A 251 -4.65 2.01 -13.48
N ALA A 252 -3.50 1.38 -13.22
CA ALA A 252 -3.37 -0.07 -13.30
C ALA A 252 -4.07 -0.78 -12.13
N CYS A 253 -4.67 -1.94 -12.41
CA CYS A 253 -5.25 -2.83 -11.41
C CYS A 253 -4.17 -3.35 -10.45
N MET A 254 -4.50 -3.41 -9.16
CA MET A 254 -3.62 -3.89 -8.11
C MET A 254 -3.84 -5.38 -7.83
N SER A 255 -2.79 -6.15 -7.97
CA SER A 255 -2.58 -7.42 -7.28
C SER A 255 -1.58 -7.24 -6.13
N LEU A 256 -1.25 -8.30 -5.43
CA LEU A 256 -0.34 -8.29 -4.28
C LEU A 256 0.76 -9.34 -4.47
N ASN A 257 1.99 -8.98 -4.10
CA ASN A 257 3.09 -9.92 -4.04
C ASN A 257 3.58 -10.09 -2.60
N LEU A 258 3.68 -11.32 -2.10
CA LEU A 258 4.05 -11.61 -0.73
C LEU A 258 5.55 -11.84 -0.58
N ASP A 259 6.21 -11.07 0.26
CA ASP A 259 7.45 -11.48 0.92
C ASP A 259 7.08 -12.50 2.00
N ASP A 260 7.18 -13.78 1.66
CA ASP A 260 6.78 -14.91 2.51
C ASP A 260 7.73 -15.18 3.69
N LYS A 261 8.84 -14.43 3.79
CA LYS A 261 9.76 -14.47 4.94
C LYS A 261 9.38 -13.45 6.01
N ASN A 262 8.96 -12.28 5.59
CA ASN A 262 8.64 -11.17 6.47
C ASN A 262 7.13 -10.97 6.66
N MET A 263 6.29 -11.71 5.92
CA MET A 263 4.82 -11.58 5.88
C MET A 263 4.40 -10.16 5.47
N ILE A 264 5.00 -9.65 4.41
CA ILE A 264 4.71 -8.32 3.87
C ILE A 264 4.16 -8.47 2.46
N PHE A 265 2.92 -8.05 2.25
CA PHE A 265 2.42 -7.83 0.91
C PHE A 265 2.90 -6.47 0.39
N GLU A 266 3.25 -6.43 -0.88
CA GLU A 266 3.49 -5.20 -1.64
C GLU A 266 2.56 -5.17 -2.84
N SER A 267 2.05 -3.99 -3.17
CA SER A 267 1.24 -3.81 -4.36
C SER A 267 2.01 -4.27 -5.62
N TRP A 268 1.31 -4.93 -6.51
CA TRP A 268 1.83 -5.40 -7.78
C TRP A 268 0.86 -4.99 -8.88
N LEU A 269 1.21 -3.95 -9.61
CA LEU A 269 0.33 -3.39 -10.61
C LEU A 269 0.41 -4.16 -11.93
N THR A 270 -0.74 -4.32 -12.59
CA THR A 270 -0.81 -4.90 -13.93
C THR A 270 -0.13 -3.98 -14.94
N PRO A 271 0.89 -4.44 -15.68
CA PRO A 271 1.58 -3.63 -16.68
C PRO A 271 0.80 -3.53 -17.99
N ASP A 272 1.06 -2.49 -18.75
CA ASP A 272 0.74 -2.47 -20.17
C ASP A 272 1.75 -3.30 -20.99
N ALA A 273 1.61 -3.35 -22.31
CA ALA A 273 2.49 -4.10 -23.20
C ALA A 273 3.96 -3.61 -23.18
N LYS A 274 4.24 -2.44 -22.62
CA LYS A 274 5.59 -1.86 -22.46
C LYS A 274 6.14 -2.01 -21.04
N GLY A 275 5.34 -2.56 -20.13
CA GLY A 275 5.68 -2.68 -18.71
C GLY A 275 5.35 -1.45 -17.89
N ASP A 276 4.64 -0.46 -18.44
CA ASP A 276 4.24 0.76 -17.75
C ASP A 276 2.94 0.51 -16.96
N LYS A 277 2.79 1.17 -15.80
CA LYS A 277 1.69 0.93 -14.85
C LYS A 277 0.65 2.07 -14.82
N GLY A 278 0.95 3.20 -15.41
CA GLY A 278 0.03 4.32 -15.50
C GLY A 278 0.65 5.54 -16.15
N TYR A 279 -0.11 6.19 -17.02
CA TYR A 279 0.24 7.44 -17.70
C TYR A 279 -0.54 8.57 -17.04
N MET A 280 0.14 9.36 -16.23
CA MET A 280 -0.48 10.32 -15.33
C MET A 280 -0.26 11.76 -15.79
N GLN A 281 -1.30 12.57 -15.64
CA GLN A 281 -1.22 14.03 -15.83
C GLN A 281 -1.87 14.71 -14.63
N THR A 282 -1.14 15.62 -13.98
CA THR A 282 -1.65 16.34 -12.82
C THR A 282 -2.68 17.41 -13.19
N PRO A 283 -3.72 17.65 -12.39
CA PRO A 283 -3.99 16.98 -11.12
C PRO A 283 -4.61 15.59 -11.32
N CYS A 284 -4.13 14.59 -10.60
CA CYS A 284 -4.63 13.22 -10.69
C CYS A 284 -4.44 12.48 -9.35
N ASN A 285 -4.99 11.28 -9.24
CA ASN A 285 -4.83 10.43 -8.07
C ASN A 285 -4.80 8.94 -8.44
N SER A 286 -4.23 8.12 -7.54
CA SER A 286 -4.38 6.67 -7.60
C SER A 286 -5.78 6.24 -7.19
N PRO A 287 -6.19 4.99 -7.47
CA PRO A 287 -7.30 4.35 -6.78
C PRO A 287 -7.10 4.33 -5.26
N TRP A 288 -8.15 4.08 -4.51
CA TRP A 288 -8.06 3.83 -3.09
C TRP A 288 -7.48 2.44 -2.84
N ARG A 289 -6.55 2.34 -1.91
CA ARG A 289 -6.10 1.10 -1.30
C ARG A 289 -6.89 0.89 -0.04
N THR A 290 -7.50 -0.27 0.13
CA THR A 290 -8.46 -0.52 1.21
C THR A 290 -8.03 -1.67 2.11
N VAL A 291 -8.23 -1.50 3.40
CA VAL A 291 -8.06 -2.51 4.45
C VAL A 291 -9.36 -2.55 5.25
N ILE A 292 -10.18 -3.57 5.01
CA ILE A 292 -11.41 -3.79 5.78
C ILE A 292 -11.09 -4.76 6.91
N VAL A 293 -11.63 -4.51 8.10
CA VAL A 293 -11.37 -5.30 9.30
C VAL A 293 -12.68 -5.58 10.04
N SER A 294 -12.89 -6.84 10.43
CA SER A 294 -14.00 -7.25 11.28
C SER A 294 -13.54 -8.30 12.29
N ASP A 295 -14.25 -8.39 13.41
CA ASP A 295 -14.13 -9.46 14.40
C ASP A 295 -15.41 -10.32 14.48
N ASP A 296 -16.32 -10.13 13.52
CA ASP A 296 -17.58 -10.88 13.36
C ASP A 296 -17.81 -11.27 11.89
#